data_0746a4a75f6d35e9aeb16a350bbb6d81
#
_entry.id   0746a4a75f6d35e9aeb16a350bbb6d81
#
_cell.length_a   1.000
_cell.length_b   1.000
_cell.length_c   1.000
_cell.angle_alpha   90.00
_cell.angle_beta   90.00
_cell.angle_gamma   90.00
#
_symmetry.space_group_name_H-M   'P 1'
#
loop_
_entity.id
_entity.type
_entity.pdbx_description
1 polymer ?
#
loop_
_entity_poly.entity_id
_entity_poly.type
_entity_poly.pdbx_seq_one_letter_code
_entity_poly.pdbx_strand_id
1 'polypeptide(L)'
;MTNSTLINAFLNRSIGWDTVFDDLVHRTNSNFPPYNIISTDGGTEIELALAGYSKEDISVTFQDRILTISSSGVDKQDDIKYNYKGVAKRAFTTKFTLGQYHEVLDVTMRDGILSISVVEVIPEDRQLKTFTIN
;
A
#
# COMPACT_ATOMS: atom_id res chain seq x y z
N MET A 1 15.47 -9.04 -15.19
CA MET A 1 15.08 -8.17 -14.09
C MET A 1 14.71 -8.99 -12.87
N THR A 2 15.54 -8.86 -11.84
CA THR A 2 15.32 -9.59 -10.60
C THR A 2 13.98 -9.22 -9.94
N ASN A 3 13.59 -7.94 -10.01
CA ASN A 3 12.36 -7.49 -9.37
C ASN A 3 11.12 -8.07 -10.04
N SER A 4 11.09 -8.13 -11.37
CA SER A 4 9.94 -8.72 -12.06
C SER A 4 9.87 -10.23 -11.84
N THR A 5 11.01 -10.90 -11.73
CA THR A 5 11.04 -12.33 -11.42
C THR A 5 10.53 -12.61 -10.01
N LEU A 6 10.97 -11.79 -9.04
CA LEU A 6 10.50 -11.92 -7.66
C LEU A 6 9.01 -11.60 -7.55
N ILE A 7 8.56 -10.57 -8.22
CA ILE A 7 7.15 -10.21 -8.25
C ILE A 7 6.33 -11.34 -8.87
N ASN A 8 6.78 -11.90 -9.98
CA ASN A 8 6.09 -13.01 -10.61
C ASN A 8 6.05 -14.25 -9.72
N ALA A 9 7.16 -14.54 -9.05
CA ALA A 9 7.21 -15.67 -8.12
C ALA A 9 6.25 -15.43 -6.94
N PHE A 10 6.21 -14.20 -6.45
CA PHE A 10 5.30 -13.82 -5.38
C PHE A 10 3.84 -13.91 -5.84
N LEU A 11 3.55 -13.38 -7.04
CA LEU A 11 2.22 -13.42 -7.63
C LEU A 11 1.74 -14.84 -7.87
N ASN A 12 2.64 -15.74 -8.30
CA ASN A 12 2.31 -17.15 -8.48
C ASN A 12 1.96 -17.84 -7.18
N ARG A 13 2.48 -17.35 -6.07
CA ARG A 13 2.21 -17.88 -4.74
C ARG A 13 1.01 -17.23 -4.09
N SER A 14 0.72 -15.99 -4.44
CA SER A 14 -0.35 -15.19 -3.85
C SER A 14 -1.43 -14.95 -4.89
N ILE A 15 -2.48 -15.76 -4.83
CA ILE A 15 -3.61 -15.63 -5.75
C ILE A 15 -4.26 -14.27 -5.54
N GLY A 16 -4.38 -13.50 -6.61
CA GLY A 16 -5.05 -12.20 -6.60
C GLY A 16 -4.14 -10.99 -6.69
N TRP A 17 -2.81 -11.18 -6.63
CA TRP A 17 -1.90 -10.05 -6.75
C TRP A 17 -1.93 -9.40 -8.13
N ASP A 18 -2.07 -10.20 -9.21
CA ASP A 18 -2.23 -9.65 -10.56
C ASP A 18 -3.49 -8.78 -10.62
N THR A 19 -4.58 -9.23 -10.01
CA THR A 19 -5.81 -8.46 -9.91
C THR A 19 -5.62 -7.17 -9.13
N VAL A 20 -4.84 -7.23 -8.04
CA VAL A 20 -4.49 -6.04 -7.26
C VAL A 20 -3.74 -5.04 -8.11
N PHE A 21 -2.74 -5.48 -8.86
CA PHE A 21 -1.98 -4.59 -9.72
C PHE A 21 -2.85 -3.99 -10.82
N ASP A 22 -3.70 -4.80 -11.45
CA ASP A 22 -4.62 -4.32 -12.47
C ASP A 22 -5.59 -3.28 -11.90
N ASP A 23 -6.15 -3.54 -10.72
CA ASP A 23 -7.04 -2.61 -10.05
C ASP A 23 -6.33 -1.29 -9.72
N LEU A 24 -5.08 -1.37 -9.27
CA LEU A 24 -4.28 -0.19 -8.99
C LEU A 24 -4.08 0.65 -10.23
N VAL A 25 -3.73 0.02 -11.34
CA VAL A 25 -3.47 0.72 -12.59
C VAL A 25 -4.75 1.36 -13.14
N HIS A 26 -5.88 0.68 -13.03
CA HIS A 26 -7.14 1.14 -13.64
C HIS A 26 -7.95 2.08 -12.74
N ARG A 27 -7.84 1.97 -11.43
CA ARG A 27 -8.64 2.78 -10.51
C ARG A 27 -8.03 4.13 -10.16
N THR A 28 -6.73 4.27 -10.29
CA THR A 28 -6.07 5.53 -9.98
C THR A 28 -6.05 6.43 -11.20
N ASN A 29 -7.13 7.15 -11.42
CA ASN A 29 -7.14 8.24 -12.39
C ASN A 29 -6.31 9.44 -11.92
N SER A 30 -5.92 9.44 -10.68
CA SER A 30 -5.10 10.47 -10.06
C SER A 30 -3.74 9.88 -9.73
N ASN A 31 -2.68 10.52 -10.18
CA ASN A 31 -1.31 10.09 -9.89
C ASN A 31 -0.84 10.55 -8.51
N PHE A 32 -1.75 10.97 -7.65
CA PHE A 32 -1.39 11.47 -6.33
C PHE A 32 -2.02 10.63 -5.23
N PRO A 33 -1.27 10.26 -4.21
CA PRO A 33 0.17 10.49 -4.07
C PRO A 33 0.99 9.47 -4.90
N PRO A 34 2.23 9.83 -5.28
CA PRO A 34 3.10 8.84 -5.89
C PRO A 34 3.36 7.69 -4.92
N TYR A 35 3.47 6.49 -5.44
CA TYR A 35 3.68 5.32 -4.60
C TYR A 35 4.61 4.31 -5.26
N ASN A 36 5.23 3.47 -4.44
CA ASN A 36 5.99 2.30 -4.86
C ASN A 36 5.39 1.06 -4.22
N ILE A 37 5.48 -0.04 -4.92
CA ILE A 37 5.15 -1.35 -4.37
C ILE A 37 6.43 -2.19 -4.44
N ILE A 38 6.92 -2.63 -3.29
CA ILE A 38 8.21 -3.28 -3.15
C ILE A 38 7.99 -4.70 -2.65
N SER A 39 8.60 -5.68 -3.33
CA SER A 39 8.59 -7.06 -2.86
C SER A 39 9.62 -7.22 -1.75
N THR A 40 9.21 -7.82 -0.66
CA THR A 40 10.09 -8.13 0.48
C THR A 40 10.04 -9.62 0.77
N ASP A 41 10.92 -10.09 1.63
CA ASP A 41 10.88 -11.47 2.10
C ASP A 41 9.60 -11.71 2.90
N GLY A 42 8.73 -12.54 2.35
CA GLY A 42 7.46 -12.90 3.00
C GLY A 42 6.34 -11.90 2.82
N GLY A 43 6.51 -10.85 2.02
CA GLY A 43 5.44 -9.88 1.86
C GLY A 43 5.71 -8.79 0.84
N THR A 44 5.06 -7.68 1.07
CA THR A 44 5.11 -6.51 0.21
C THR A 44 5.13 -5.25 1.07
N GLU A 45 5.83 -4.25 0.60
CA GLU A 45 5.82 -2.94 1.23
C GLU A 45 5.28 -1.92 0.23
N ILE A 46 4.32 -1.12 0.69
CA ILE A 46 3.75 -0.03 -0.10
C ILE A 46 4.27 1.28 0.46
N GLU A 47 4.91 2.07 -0.38
CA GLU A 47 5.43 3.38 0.01
C GLU A 47 4.67 4.48 -0.70
N LEU A 48 4.24 5.48 0.05
CA LEU A 48 3.58 6.66 -0.52
C LEU A 48 4.38 7.91 -0.17
N ALA A 49 4.62 8.75 -1.17
CA ALA A 49 5.33 10.01 -0.97
C ALA A 49 4.36 11.07 -0.45
N LEU A 50 4.48 11.40 0.82
CA LEU A 50 3.57 12.33 1.51
C LEU A 50 4.35 13.43 2.23
N ALA A 51 5.26 14.07 1.51
CA ALA A 51 6.04 15.16 2.05
C ALA A 51 5.14 16.31 2.50
N GLY A 52 5.36 16.79 3.71
CA GLY A 52 4.59 17.89 4.27
C GLY A 52 3.33 17.48 5.01
N TYR A 53 2.94 16.20 4.95
CA TYR A 53 1.85 15.68 5.77
C TYR A 53 2.40 15.19 7.10
N SER A 54 1.64 15.39 8.16
CA SER A 54 1.96 14.79 9.45
C SER A 54 1.13 13.51 9.64
N LYS A 55 1.48 12.72 10.64
CA LYS A 55 0.73 11.49 10.94
C LYS A 55 -0.74 11.77 11.22
N GLU A 56 -1.03 12.89 11.82
CA GLU A 56 -2.38 13.30 12.18
C GLU A 56 -3.22 13.67 10.97
N ASP A 57 -2.57 14.00 9.86
CA ASP A 57 -3.25 14.38 8.63
C ASP A 57 -3.68 13.16 7.80
N ILE A 58 -3.19 11.98 8.15
CA ILE A 58 -3.35 10.78 7.32
C ILE A 58 -4.14 9.73 8.08
N SER A 59 -5.10 9.11 7.39
CA SER A 59 -5.86 7.98 7.90
C SER A 59 -5.54 6.75 7.07
N VAL A 60 -5.22 5.65 7.74
CA VAL A 60 -4.97 4.36 7.12
C VAL A 60 -5.95 3.36 7.71
N THR A 61 -6.79 2.77 6.87
CA THR A 61 -7.78 1.79 7.31
C THR A 61 -7.70 0.55 6.43
N PHE A 62 -8.07 -0.60 7.01
CA PHE A 62 -8.10 -1.86 6.30
C PHE A 62 -9.38 -2.59 6.67
N GLN A 63 -10.24 -2.82 5.69
CA GLN A 63 -11.50 -3.51 5.89
C GLN A 63 -11.91 -4.20 4.59
N ASP A 64 -12.44 -5.42 4.70
CA ASP A 64 -12.93 -6.19 3.56
C ASP A 64 -11.89 -6.30 2.43
N ARG A 65 -10.63 -6.50 2.81
CA ARG A 65 -9.50 -6.62 1.90
C ARG A 65 -9.13 -5.32 1.20
N ILE A 66 -9.72 -4.21 1.60
CA ILE A 66 -9.42 -2.91 1.01
C ILE A 66 -8.61 -2.09 2.00
N LEU A 67 -7.40 -1.74 1.59
CA LEU A 67 -6.52 -0.82 2.31
C LEU A 67 -6.78 0.57 1.77
N THR A 68 -7.21 1.48 2.64
CA THR A 68 -7.54 2.85 2.25
C THR A 68 -6.60 3.82 2.95
N ILE A 69 -5.94 4.65 2.18
CA ILE A 69 -5.10 5.74 2.70
C ILE A 69 -5.74 7.05 2.24
N SER A 70 -6.02 7.91 3.18
CA SER A 70 -6.70 9.16 2.87
C SER A 70 -6.21 10.31 3.73
N SER A 71 -6.44 11.52 3.25
CA SER A 71 -6.20 12.74 3.97
C SER A 71 -7.23 13.79 3.54
N SER A 72 -7.69 14.58 4.49
CA SER A 72 -8.52 15.75 4.20
C SER A 72 -7.69 16.95 3.71
N GLY A 73 -6.38 16.77 3.62
CA GLY A 73 -5.44 17.83 3.26
C GLY A 73 -4.86 18.50 4.48
N VAL A 74 -3.85 19.30 4.25
CA VAL A 74 -3.23 20.11 5.29
C VAL A 74 -3.85 21.49 5.23
N ASP A 75 -4.09 22.10 6.39
CA ASP A 75 -4.69 23.41 6.50
C ASP A 75 -3.92 24.42 5.64
N LYS A 76 -4.69 25.14 4.83
CA LYS A 76 -4.10 26.18 3.96
C LYS A 76 -3.73 27.38 4.79
N GLN A 77 -2.52 27.83 4.63
CA GLN A 77 -2.11 29.13 5.13
C GLN A 77 -2.37 30.15 4.03
N ASP A 78 -3.46 30.86 4.14
CA ASP A 78 -3.91 31.78 3.08
C ASP A 78 -2.98 32.98 2.88
N ASP A 79 -2.09 33.27 3.84
CA ASP A 79 -1.15 34.34 3.79
C ASP A 79 0.19 33.97 3.15
N ILE A 80 0.37 32.72 2.71
CA ILE A 80 1.57 32.32 2.00
C ILE A 80 1.47 32.67 0.54
N LYS A 81 2.44 33.43 0.08
CA LYS A 81 2.54 33.85 -1.32
C LYS A 81 3.61 33.00 -2.01
N TYR A 82 3.19 32.10 -2.90
CA TYR A 82 4.12 31.24 -3.63
C TYR A 82 4.57 31.93 -4.92
N ASN A 83 5.87 31.94 -5.18
CA ASN A 83 6.38 32.25 -6.51
C ASN A 83 6.22 31.09 -7.46
N TYR A 84 6.31 29.88 -6.89
CA TYR A 84 6.05 28.62 -7.60
C TYR A 84 5.59 27.59 -6.58
N LYS A 85 4.55 26.84 -6.92
CA LYS A 85 4.02 25.81 -6.04
C LYS A 85 4.03 24.47 -6.76
N GLY A 86 5.04 23.64 -6.44
CA GLY A 86 5.18 22.31 -6.99
C GLY A 86 4.72 21.20 -6.05
N VAL A 87 4.65 21.48 -4.75
CA VAL A 87 4.23 20.50 -3.74
C VAL A 87 2.84 20.86 -3.27
N ALA A 88 1.90 19.96 -3.50
CA ALA A 88 0.52 20.11 -3.07
C ALA A 88 0.23 19.19 -1.88
N LYS A 89 -0.34 19.77 -0.82
CA LYS A 89 -0.77 19.04 0.37
C LYS A 89 -2.29 18.89 0.36
N ARG A 90 -2.80 18.35 -0.72
CA ARG A 90 -4.23 18.28 -1.01
C ARG A 90 -4.89 17.09 -0.37
N ALA A 91 -6.20 17.09 -0.33
CA ALA A 91 -6.98 15.93 0.05
C ALA A 91 -6.84 14.84 -0.99
N PHE A 92 -6.80 13.59 -0.55
CA PHE A 92 -6.73 12.44 -1.45
C PHE A 92 -7.35 11.22 -0.79
N THR A 93 -7.68 10.24 -1.61
CA THR A 93 -8.07 8.90 -1.17
C THR A 93 -7.47 7.91 -2.14
N THR A 94 -6.68 6.99 -1.62
CA THR A 94 -6.05 5.92 -2.40
C THR A 94 -6.46 4.58 -1.81
N LYS A 95 -6.88 3.65 -2.67
CA LYS A 95 -7.32 2.33 -2.23
C LYS A 95 -6.52 1.24 -2.91
N PHE A 96 -6.15 0.23 -2.13
CA PHE A 96 -5.47 -0.97 -2.61
C PHE A 96 -6.30 -2.18 -2.21
N THR A 97 -6.63 -3.03 -3.17
CA THR A 97 -7.32 -4.29 -2.87
C THR A 97 -6.27 -5.37 -2.63
N LEU A 98 -6.27 -5.93 -1.44
CA LEU A 98 -5.31 -6.95 -1.06
C LEU A 98 -5.88 -8.35 -1.28
N GLY A 99 -5.00 -9.35 -1.29
CA GLY A 99 -5.39 -10.75 -1.43
C GLY A 99 -6.11 -11.27 -0.19
N GLN A 100 -6.73 -12.45 -0.33
CA GLN A 100 -7.58 -13.04 0.70
C GLN A 100 -6.85 -13.25 2.04
N TYR A 101 -5.57 -13.60 1.98
CA TYR A 101 -4.78 -13.90 3.18
C TYR A 101 -3.75 -12.82 3.50
N HIS A 102 -3.90 -11.65 2.92
CA HIS A 102 -2.98 -10.56 3.19
C HIS A 102 -3.46 -9.74 4.38
N GLU A 103 -2.52 -9.34 5.20
CA GLU A 103 -2.77 -8.51 6.37
C GLU A 103 -1.75 -7.39 6.42
N VAL A 104 -2.19 -6.26 6.97
CA VAL A 104 -1.30 -5.14 7.23
C VAL A 104 -0.56 -5.44 8.54
N LEU A 105 0.77 -5.52 8.45
CA LEU A 105 1.60 -5.82 9.59
C LEU A 105 1.98 -4.56 10.35
N ASP A 106 2.35 -3.51 9.63
CA ASP A 106 2.86 -2.30 10.24
C ASP A 106 2.67 -1.11 9.30
N VAL A 107 2.51 0.06 9.89
CA VAL A 107 2.38 1.33 9.18
C VAL A 107 3.30 2.34 9.85
N THR A 108 4.24 2.88 9.10
CA THR A 108 5.18 3.87 9.63
C THR A 108 5.25 5.08 8.72
N MET A 109 5.58 6.22 9.30
CA MET A 109 5.80 7.47 8.58
C MET A 109 7.17 8.00 8.94
N ARG A 110 8.03 8.13 7.93
CA ARG A 110 9.40 8.58 8.15
C ARG A 110 9.90 9.31 6.91
N ASP A 111 10.52 10.46 7.13
CA ASP A 111 11.15 11.24 6.07
C ASP A 111 10.19 11.56 4.91
N GLY A 112 8.93 11.81 5.23
CA GLY A 112 7.92 12.11 4.22
C GLY A 112 7.41 10.91 3.45
N ILE A 113 7.77 9.70 3.87
CA ILE A 113 7.33 8.46 3.23
C ILE A 113 6.46 7.67 4.21
N LEU A 114 5.25 7.35 3.78
CA LEU A 114 4.38 6.43 4.49
C LEU A 114 4.66 5.03 3.99
N SER A 115 5.08 4.15 4.88
CA SER A 115 5.43 2.76 4.56
C SER A 115 4.43 1.82 5.20
N ILE A 116 3.83 0.96 4.40
CA ILE A 116 2.84 -0.02 4.85
C ILE A 116 3.37 -1.40 4.51
N SER A 117 3.61 -2.19 5.55
CA SER A 117 4.07 -3.58 5.39
C SER A 117 2.88 -4.50 5.34
N VAL A 118 2.80 -5.29 4.28
CA VAL A 118 1.73 -6.26 4.05
C VAL A 118 2.35 -7.64 4.00
N VAL A 119 1.78 -8.57 4.76
CA VAL A 119 2.24 -9.96 4.81
C VAL A 119 1.11 -10.89 4.43
N GLU A 120 1.47 -12.09 3.97
CA GLU A 120 0.51 -13.14 3.70
C GLU A 120 0.45 -14.06 4.91
N VAL A 121 -0.74 -14.19 5.49
CA VAL A 121 -0.99 -15.04 6.65
C VAL A 121 -2.03 -16.09 6.25
N ILE A 122 -1.57 -17.29 5.94
CA ILE A 122 -2.47 -18.39 5.57
C ILE A 122 -3.01 -19.03 6.84
N PRO A 123 -4.35 -19.09 7.03
CA PRO A 123 -4.92 -19.75 8.20
C PRO A 123 -4.46 -21.19 8.33
N GLU A 124 -4.37 -21.69 9.54
CA GLU A 124 -3.90 -23.05 9.82
C GLU A 124 -4.71 -24.11 9.09
N ASP A 125 -6.02 -23.92 8.97
CA ASP A 125 -6.90 -24.85 8.29
C ASP A 125 -6.72 -24.85 6.77
N ARG A 126 -5.98 -23.89 6.22
CA ARG A 126 -5.68 -23.77 4.79
C ARG A 126 -4.25 -24.13 4.45
N GLN A 127 -3.42 -24.44 5.44
CA GLN A 127 -2.04 -24.81 5.23
C GLN A 127 -1.93 -26.28 4.83
N LEU A 128 -0.84 -26.59 4.11
CA LEU A 128 -0.55 -27.97 3.76
C LEU A 128 -0.34 -28.80 5.02
N LYS A 129 -1.04 -29.92 5.12
CA LYS A 129 -0.87 -30.86 6.21
C LYS A 129 -0.36 -32.17 5.65
N THR A 130 0.67 -32.73 6.27
CA THR A 130 1.23 -34.00 5.89
C THR A 130 0.92 -35.01 6.98
N PHE A 131 0.35 -36.14 6.58
CA PHE A 131 -0.04 -37.18 7.50
C PHE A 131 0.89 -38.39 7.33
N THR A 132 1.30 -38.98 8.46
CA THR A 132 2.08 -40.22 8.46
C THR A 132 1.13 -41.41 8.25
N ILE A 133 1.49 -42.26 7.31
CA ILE A 133 0.71 -43.47 7.05
C ILE A 133 1.20 -44.56 7.98
N ASN A 134 0.32 -45.09 8.79
CA ASN A 134 0.64 -46.19 9.68
C ASN A 134 0.53 -47.53 8.98
#